data_b4854a3e18dedd07c09a49d14dcdbaec
#
_entry.id   b4854a3e18dedd07c09a49d14dcdbaec
#
_cell.length_a   1.000
_cell.length_b   1.000
_cell.length_c   1.000
_cell.angle_alpha   90.00
_cell.angle_beta   90.00
_cell.angle_gamma   90.00
#
_symmetry.space_group_name_H-M   'P 1'
#
loop_
_entity.id
_entity.type
_entity.pdbx_description
1 polymer ?
#
loop_
_entity_poly.entity_id
_entity_poly.type
_entity_poly.pdbx_seq_one_letter_code
_entity_poly.pdbx_strand_id
1 'polypeptide(L)'
;MHLQGSFESRAPRSVVWGFLLNPQDIAPCFPDLQSLDVLSPDSFKAKVKVGVSVVRGSMDFEFKVTDKVPTSSAKLMGTGRGVGSTVDIQTKFNIEDAGAGTKVSWAADVNVGGIIAGLGSKLLDSTSSKMVEQVIENLKSKLNEKAS
;
A
#
# COMPACT_ATOMS: atom_id res chain seq x y z
N MET A 1 -4.08 -6.13 13.32
CA MET A 1 -2.73 -5.54 13.27
C MET A 1 -2.84 -4.09 12.82
N HIS A 2 -2.23 -3.19 13.54
CA HIS A 2 -2.27 -1.76 13.22
C HIS A 2 -0.85 -1.28 12.88
N LEU A 3 -0.73 -0.59 11.75
CA LEU A 3 0.53 -0.01 11.28
C LEU A 3 0.31 1.47 11.00
N GLN A 4 1.31 2.30 11.27
CA GLN A 4 1.23 3.73 10.97
C GLN A 4 2.61 4.31 10.76
N GLY A 5 2.66 5.42 10.07
CA GLY A 5 3.91 6.12 9.81
C GLY A 5 3.72 7.39 9.02
N SER A 6 4.84 7.99 8.65
CA SER A 6 4.85 9.17 7.79
C SER A 6 6.14 9.20 6.98
N PHE A 7 6.10 9.91 5.86
CA PHE A 7 7.29 10.20 5.08
C PHE A 7 7.15 11.57 4.42
N GLU A 8 8.28 12.13 4.03
CA GLU A 8 8.33 13.40 3.33
C GLU A 8 8.87 13.21 1.92
N SER A 9 8.34 13.99 0.98
CA SER A 9 8.76 14.01 -0.41
C SER A 9 9.06 15.44 -0.84
N ARG A 10 9.99 15.61 -1.78
CA ARG A 10 10.27 16.90 -2.40
C ARG A 10 9.20 17.30 -3.42
N ALA A 11 8.35 16.37 -3.84
CA ALA A 11 7.30 16.62 -4.81
C ALA A 11 6.21 17.54 -4.22
N PRO A 12 5.60 18.41 -5.02
CA PRO A 12 4.50 19.24 -4.56
C PRO A 12 3.24 18.39 -4.29
N ARG A 13 2.34 18.94 -3.49
CA ARG A 13 1.12 18.25 -3.03
C ARG A 13 0.30 17.65 -4.17
N SER A 14 0.13 18.40 -5.26
CA SER A 14 -0.64 17.92 -6.42
C SER A 14 0.00 16.71 -7.09
N VAL A 15 1.32 16.66 -7.15
CA VAL A 15 2.05 15.53 -7.71
C VAL A 15 1.93 14.30 -6.81
N VAL A 16 2.05 14.48 -5.50
CA VAL A 16 1.88 13.40 -4.51
C VAL A 16 0.47 12.84 -4.58
N TRP A 17 -0.54 13.70 -4.62
CA TRP A 17 -1.93 13.30 -4.74
C TRP A 17 -2.17 12.45 -6.00
N GLY A 18 -1.75 12.96 -7.15
CA GLY A 18 -1.92 12.26 -8.43
C GLY A 18 -1.23 10.91 -8.45
N PHE A 19 -0.04 10.82 -7.85
CA PHE A 19 0.71 9.56 -7.77
C PHE A 19 0.00 8.53 -6.88
N LEU A 20 -0.41 8.93 -5.68
CA LEU A 20 -1.02 8.01 -4.72
C LEU A 20 -2.38 7.49 -5.17
N LEU A 21 -3.10 8.23 -6.01
CA LEU A 21 -4.40 7.83 -6.49
C LEU A 21 -4.38 7.17 -7.88
N ASN A 22 -3.21 7.05 -8.49
CA ASN A 22 -3.08 6.40 -9.80
C ASN A 22 -2.61 4.95 -9.63
N PRO A 23 -3.47 3.95 -9.91
CA PRO A 23 -3.08 2.54 -9.76
C PRO A 23 -1.83 2.17 -10.54
N GLN A 24 -1.61 2.75 -11.71
CA GLN A 24 -0.45 2.46 -12.53
C GLN A 24 0.85 3.00 -11.94
N ASP A 25 0.77 4.02 -11.09
CA ASP A 25 1.92 4.57 -10.38
C ASP A 25 2.17 3.85 -9.05
N ILE A 26 1.11 3.56 -8.29
CA ILE A 26 1.25 3.01 -6.94
C ILE A 26 1.50 1.51 -6.93
N ALA A 27 0.85 0.74 -7.82
CA ALA A 27 0.98 -0.72 -7.80
C ALA A 27 2.42 -1.21 -8.04
N PRO A 28 3.22 -0.61 -8.93
CA PRO A 28 4.63 -1.01 -9.08
C PRO A 28 5.48 -0.80 -7.84
N CYS A 29 5.00 -0.04 -6.85
CA CYS A 29 5.69 0.13 -5.58
C CYS A 29 5.54 -1.09 -4.66
N PHE A 30 4.56 -1.95 -4.92
CA PHE A 30 4.37 -3.18 -4.15
C PHE A 30 5.49 -4.17 -4.50
N PRO A 31 6.20 -4.71 -3.51
CA PRO A 31 7.19 -5.75 -3.78
C PRO A 31 6.50 -7.01 -4.30
N ASP A 32 7.17 -7.71 -5.21
CA ASP A 32 6.70 -8.98 -5.76
C ASP A 32 5.37 -8.90 -6.54
N LEU A 33 5.06 -7.74 -7.10
CA LEU A 33 3.91 -7.58 -7.98
C LEU A 33 4.10 -8.42 -9.25
N GLN A 34 3.14 -9.30 -9.54
CA GLN A 34 3.16 -10.16 -10.73
C GLN A 34 2.30 -9.63 -11.86
N SER A 35 1.14 -9.04 -11.53
CA SER A 35 0.24 -8.48 -12.53
C SER A 35 -0.65 -7.40 -11.94
N LEU A 36 -1.11 -6.50 -12.80
CA LEU A 36 -1.99 -5.40 -12.46
C LEU A 36 -3.13 -5.33 -13.47
N ASP A 37 -4.36 -5.22 -12.98
CA ASP A 37 -5.55 -5.03 -13.80
C ASP A 37 -6.34 -3.85 -13.26
N VAL A 38 -6.34 -2.73 -13.97
CA VAL A 38 -7.05 -1.52 -13.56
C VAL A 38 -8.50 -1.62 -14.00
N LEU A 39 -9.43 -1.66 -13.04
CA LEU A 39 -10.86 -1.83 -13.29
C LEU A 39 -11.56 -0.50 -13.53
N SER A 40 -11.14 0.53 -12.80
CA SER A 40 -11.67 1.90 -12.90
C SER A 40 -10.63 2.86 -12.34
N PRO A 41 -10.84 4.19 -12.44
CA PRO A 41 -9.90 5.14 -11.83
C PRO A 41 -9.68 4.93 -10.33
N ASP A 42 -10.67 4.34 -9.64
CA ASP A 42 -10.65 4.17 -8.19
C ASP A 42 -10.50 2.71 -7.74
N SER A 43 -10.35 1.77 -8.67
CA SER A 43 -10.23 0.35 -8.29
C SER A 43 -9.32 -0.42 -9.23
N PHE A 44 -8.59 -1.39 -8.65
CA PHE A 44 -7.70 -2.24 -9.42
C PHE A 44 -7.48 -3.57 -8.72
N LYS A 45 -7.07 -4.57 -9.51
CA LYS A 45 -6.65 -5.87 -9.01
C LYS A 45 -5.16 -6.03 -9.20
N ALA A 46 -4.52 -6.64 -8.21
CA ALA A 46 -3.09 -6.90 -8.25
C ALA A 46 -2.83 -8.34 -7.80
N LYS A 47 -2.00 -9.06 -8.55
CA LYS A 47 -1.50 -10.37 -8.13
C LYS A 47 -0.11 -10.18 -7.57
N VAL A 48 0.10 -10.67 -6.34
CA VAL A 48 1.34 -10.50 -5.60
C VAL A 48 1.87 -11.86 -5.18
N LYS A 49 3.16 -12.08 -5.37
CA LYS A 49 3.82 -13.28 -4.90
C LYS A 49 3.99 -13.23 -3.38
N VAL A 50 3.66 -14.33 -2.72
CA VAL A 50 3.75 -14.46 -1.26
C VAL A 50 4.80 -15.50 -0.91
N GLY A 51 5.68 -15.15 0.03
CA GLY A 51 6.64 -16.07 0.62
C GLY A 51 6.82 -15.73 2.09
N VAL A 52 6.05 -16.40 2.96
CA VAL A 52 6.13 -16.23 4.42
C VAL A 52 6.34 -17.59 5.04
N SER A 53 7.54 -17.84 5.56
CA SER A 53 7.92 -19.16 6.08
C SER A 53 7.73 -20.22 5.01
N VAL A 54 6.95 -21.27 5.29
CA VAL A 54 6.65 -22.34 4.33
C VAL A 54 5.48 -22.02 3.41
N VAL A 55 4.77 -20.93 3.64
CA VAL A 55 3.63 -20.52 2.82
C VAL A 55 4.14 -19.79 1.58
N ARG A 56 3.96 -20.38 0.41
CA ARG A 56 4.43 -19.83 -0.87
C ARG A 56 3.36 -19.93 -1.92
N GLY A 57 3.27 -18.92 -2.76
CA GLY A 57 2.32 -18.87 -3.85
C GLY A 57 1.99 -17.44 -4.23
N SER A 58 0.79 -17.23 -4.72
CA SER A 58 0.32 -15.91 -5.11
C SER A 58 -0.99 -15.58 -4.41
N MET A 59 -1.19 -14.29 -4.13
CA MET A 59 -2.46 -13.77 -3.64
C MET A 59 -3.02 -12.76 -4.63
N ASP A 60 -4.33 -12.81 -4.81
CA ASP A 60 -5.06 -11.84 -5.61
C ASP A 60 -5.65 -10.78 -4.69
N PHE A 61 -5.29 -9.52 -4.93
CA PHE A 61 -5.80 -8.38 -4.18
C PHE A 61 -6.73 -7.57 -5.05
N GLU A 62 -7.78 -7.04 -4.44
CA GLU A 62 -8.64 -6.03 -5.03
C GLU A 62 -8.58 -4.79 -4.15
N PHE A 63 -8.20 -3.66 -4.74
CA PHE A 63 -8.08 -2.38 -4.03
C PHE A 63 -9.10 -1.39 -4.54
N LYS A 64 -9.61 -0.57 -3.62
CA LYS A 64 -10.57 0.49 -3.92
C LYS A 64 -10.22 1.74 -3.13
N VAL A 65 -10.20 2.88 -3.82
CA VAL A 65 -10.00 4.19 -3.19
C VAL A 65 -11.36 4.78 -2.87
N THR A 66 -11.53 5.26 -1.64
CA THR A 66 -12.78 5.87 -1.15
C THR A 66 -12.47 7.14 -0.36
N ASP A 67 -13.52 7.89 -0.03
CA ASP A 67 -13.46 9.08 0.85
C ASP A 67 -12.38 10.08 0.42
N LYS A 68 -12.34 10.37 -0.88
CA LYS A 68 -11.35 11.29 -1.45
C LYS A 68 -11.69 12.73 -1.09
N VAL A 69 -10.72 13.40 -0.43
CA VAL A 69 -10.72 14.85 -0.24
C VAL A 69 -9.51 15.36 -1.02
N PRO A 70 -9.71 15.90 -2.22
CA PRO A 70 -8.60 16.20 -3.14
C PRO A 70 -7.46 16.97 -2.49
N THR A 71 -6.26 16.50 -2.75
CA THR A 71 -4.97 16.93 -2.24
C THR A 71 -4.81 16.87 -0.72
N SER A 72 -5.79 16.35 0.03
CA SER A 72 -5.75 16.29 1.50
C SER A 72 -5.74 14.89 2.08
N SER A 73 -6.71 14.05 1.70
CA SER A 73 -6.81 12.70 2.27
C SER A 73 -7.62 11.76 1.39
N ALA A 74 -7.41 10.47 1.60
CA ALA A 74 -8.24 9.41 1.01
C ALA A 74 -8.07 8.13 1.81
N LYS A 75 -8.94 7.16 1.54
CA LYS A 75 -8.86 5.81 2.09
C LYS A 75 -8.60 4.81 0.98
N LEU A 76 -7.82 3.79 1.29
CA LEU A 76 -7.57 2.67 0.40
C LEU A 76 -8.01 1.40 1.11
N MET A 77 -8.96 0.69 0.50
CA MET A 77 -9.47 -0.59 1.00
C MET A 77 -8.90 -1.70 0.14
N GLY A 78 -8.38 -2.75 0.77
CA GLY A 78 -7.83 -3.89 0.06
C GLY A 78 -8.34 -5.20 0.62
N THR A 79 -8.65 -6.14 -0.27
CA THR A 79 -9.04 -7.51 0.09
C THR A 79 -8.18 -8.47 -0.72
N GLY A 80 -7.47 -9.36 -0.03
CA GLY A 80 -6.60 -10.35 -0.66
C GLY A 80 -7.05 -11.76 -0.36
N ARG A 81 -6.88 -12.66 -1.34
CA ARG A 81 -7.18 -14.08 -1.20
C ARG A 81 -6.13 -14.91 -1.95
N GLY A 82 -5.75 -16.00 -1.37
CA GLY A 82 -4.80 -16.96 -1.95
C GLY A 82 -4.02 -17.70 -0.88
N VAL A 83 -3.34 -18.73 -1.26
CA VAL A 83 -2.54 -19.62 -0.38
C VAL A 83 -3.29 -20.08 0.87
N GLY A 84 -4.62 -20.33 0.74
CA GLY A 84 -5.46 -20.74 1.86
C GLY A 84 -5.68 -19.64 2.91
N SER A 85 -5.56 -18.37 2.52
CA SER A 85 -5.56 -17.23 3.44
C SER A 85 -6.36 -16.06 2.90
N THR A 86 -6.71 -15.15 3.79
CA THR A 86 -7.36 -13.87 3.46
C THR A 86 -6.62 -12.72 4.14
N VAL A 87 -6.63 -11.56 3.49
CA VAL A 87 -6.05 -10.33 4.05
C VAL A 87 -7.01 -9.18 3.77
N ASP A 88 -7.43 -8.48 4.82
CA ASP A 88 -8.24 -7.27 4.70
C ASP A 88 -7.42 -6.08 5.18
N ILE A 89 -7.34 -5.04 4.34
CA ILE A 89 -6.54 -3.85 4.59
C ILE A 89 -7.45 -2.63 4.52
N GLN A 90 -7.35 -1.77 5.55
CA GLN A 90 -7.98 -0.45 5.54
C GLN A 90 -6.91 0.58 5.83
N THR A 91 -6.62 1.44 4.86
CA THR A 91 -5.60 2.46 4.99
C THR A 91 -6.21 3.84 4.82
N LYS A 92 -5.81 4.77 5.67
CA LYS A 92 -6.10 6.20 5.50
C LYS A 92 -4.79 6.94 5.39
N PHE A 93 -4.70 7.87 4.44
CA PHE A 93 -3.54 8.75 4.34
C PHE A 93 -3.98 10.21 4.31
N ASN A 94 -3.11 11.07 4.85
CA ASN A 94 -3.28 12.51 4.88
C ASN A 94 -2.04 13.17 4.26
N ILE A 95 -2.27 14.22 3.50
CA ILE A 95 -1.23 14.96 2.80
C ILE A 95 -1.19 16.38 3.34
N GLU A 96 -0.01 16.83 3.73
CA GLU A 96 0.23 18.16 4.27
C GLU A 96 1.43 18.82 3.59
N ASP A 97 1.44 20.15 3.54
CA ASP A 97 2.62 20.87 3.08
C ASP A 97 3.73 20.74 4.12
N ALA A 98 4.97 20.56 3.66
CA ALA A 98 6.15 20.45 4.50
C ALA A 98 7.28 21.25 3.87
N GLY A 99 7.34 22.54 4.17
CA GLY A 99 8.29 23.45 3.53
C GLY A 99 8.06 23.51 2.03
N ALA A 100 9.08 23.22 1.25
CA ALA A 100 8.99 23.20 -0.22
C ALA A 100 8.40 21.89 -0.77
N GLY A 101 8.20 20.90 0.08
CA GLY A 101 7.68 19.58 -0.31
C GLY A 101 6.38 19.22 0.38
N THR A 102 6.19 17.94 0.59
CA THR A 102 4.93 17.37 1.09
C THR A 102 5.21 16.29 2.12
N LYS A 103 4.38 16.24 3.16
CA LYS A 103 4.41 15.17 4.15
C LYS A 103 3.16 14.30 3.98
N VAL A 104 3.37 13.00 3.92
CA VAL A 104 2.29 12.00 3.88
C VAL A 104 2.30 11.25 5.20
N SER A 105 1.17 11.28 5.90
CA SER A 105 0.94 10.49 7.12
C SER A 105 -0.08 9.42 6.80
N TRP A 106 0.14 8.20 7.28
CA TRP A 106 -0.75 7.08 6.96
C TRP A 106 -0.94 6.18 8.18
N ALA A 107 -2.09 5.50 8.20
CA ALA A 107 -2.42 4.47 9.17
C ALA A 107 -3.16 3.35 8.48
N ALA A 108 -2.83 2.12 8.81
CA ALA A 108 -3.43 0.93 8.20
C ALA A 108 -3.84 -0.08 9.26
N ASP A 109 -5.03 -0.64 9.09
CA ASP A 109 -5.51 -1.77 9.87
C ASP A 109 -5.53 -2.99 8.96
N VAL A 110 -4.87 -4.07 9.39
CA VAL A 110 -4.72 -5.30 8.60
C VAL A 110 -5.26 -6.47 9.40
N ASN A 111 -6.22 -7.20 8.82
CA ASN A 111 -6.75 -8.43 9.38
C ASN A 111 -6.39 -9.60 8.48
N VAL A 112 -5.78 -10.63 9.05
CA VAL A 112 -5.31 -11.80 8.33
C VAL A 112 -6.07 -13.02 8.84
N GLY A 113 -6.57 -13.85 7.91
CA GLY A 113 -7.24 -15.11 8.23
C GLY A 113 -6.63 -16.28 7.49
N GLY A 114 -6.95 -17.49 7.91
CA GLY A 114 -6.51 -18.70 7.25
C GLY A 114 -5.11 -19.16 7.64
N ILE A 115 -4.41 -19.81 6.72
CA ILE A 115 -3.11 -20.45 6.97
C ILE A 115 -2.05 -19.45 7.43
N ILE A 116 -1.98 -18.28 6.78
CA ILE A 116 -1.00 -17.25 7.15
C ILE A 116 -1.22 -16.78 8.59
N ALA A 117 -2.47 -16.61 9.02
CA ALA A 117 -2.77 -16.22 10.40
C ALA A 117 -2.23 -17.22 11.42
N GLY A 118 -2.17 -18.50 11.06
CA GLY A 118 -1.65 -19.56 11.92
C GLY A 118 -0.13 -19.51 12.15
N LEU A 119 0.60 -18.67 11.41
CA LEU A 119 2.06 -18.54 11.55
C LEU A 119 2.46 -17.75 12.81
N GLY A 120 1.51 -17.08 13.46
CA GLY A 120 1.72 -16.34 14.69
C GLY A 120 1.94 -14.85 14.48
N SER A 121 1.53 -14.06 15.47
CA SER A 121 1.54 -12.60 15.40
C SER A 121 2.95 -12.01 15.26
N LYS A 122 3.93 -12.60 15.91
CA LYS A 122 5.32 -12.11 15.85
C LYS A 122 5.88 -12.17 14.43
N LEU A 123 5.65 -13.26 13.71
CA LEU A 123 6.11 -13.42 12.34
C LEU A 123 5.33 -12.50 11.41
N LEU A 124 4.01 -12.37 11.61
CA LEU A 124 3.18 -11.48 10.81
C LEU A 124 3.58 -10.01 10.99
N ASP A 125 3.81 -9.57 12.22
CA ASP A 125 4.25 -8.21 12.50
C ASP A 125 5.58 -7.89 11.83
N SER A 126 6.55 -8.79 11.92
CA SER A 126 7.85 -8.64 11.30
C SER A 126 7.75 -8.57 9.77
N THR A 127 7.00 -9.47 9.17
CA THR A 127 6.81 -9.54 7.71
C THR A 127 6.09 -8.31 7.19
N SER A 128 5.03 -7.89 7.88
CA SER A 128 4.24 -6.71 7.50
C SER A 128 5.07 -5.43 7.59
N SER A 129 5.87 -5.28 8.65
CA SER A 129 6.74 -4.12 8.82
C SER A 129 7.76 -4.01 7.69
N LYS A 130 8.39 -5.12 7.32
CA LYS A 130 9.35 -5.14 6.21
C LYS A 130 8.71 -4.79 4.89
N MET A 131 7.51 -5.31 4.62
CA MET A 131 6.78 -5.03 3.40
C MET A 131 6.40 -3.56 3.30
N VAL A 132 5.90 -2.98 4.38
CA VAL A 132 5.54 -1.56 4.45
C VAL A 132 6.77 -0.68 4.24
N GLU A 133 7.89 -0.99 4.88
CA GLU A 133 9.15 -0.26 4.66
C GLU A 133 9.55 -0.27 3.19
N GLN A 134 9.46 -1.41 2.53
CA GLN A 134 9.79 -1.52 1.11
C GLN A 134 8.85 -0.70 0.23
N VAL A 135 7.55 -0.74 0.50
CA VAL A 135 6.56 0.07 -0.22
C VAL A 135 6.85 1.56 -0.05
N ILE A 136 7.10 2.01 1.16
CA ILE A 136 7.39 3.42 1.47
C ILE A 136 8.68 3.87 0.76
N GLU A 137 9.73 3.06 0.78
CA GLU A 137 10.98 3.39 0.09
C GLU A 137 10.76 3.53 -1.43
N ASN A 138 9.97 2.64 -2.00
CA ASN A 138 9.64 2.70 -3.42
C ASN A 138 8.81 3.95 -3.75
N LEU A 139 7.83 4.30 -2.91
CA LEU A 139 7.03 5.51 -3.07
C LEU A 139 7.90 6.76 -3.01
N LYS A 140 8.76 6.86 -2.01
CA LYS A 140 9.66 8.02 -1.85
C LYS A 140 10.59 8.19 -3.04
N SER A 141 11.18 7.11 -3.49
CA SER A 141 12.10 7.12 -4.63
C SER A 141 11.41 7.63 -5.89
N LYS A 142 10.23 7.09 -6.21
CA LYS A 142 9.49 7.48 -7.41
C LYS A 142 8.95 8.91 -7.33
N LEU A 143 8.47 9.33 -6.17
CA LEU A 143 8.00 10.70 -5.97
C LEU A 143 9.13 11.71 -6.08
N ASN A 144 10.32 11.40 -5.56
CA ASN A 144 11.47 12.28 -5.66
C ASN A 144 11.97 12.39 -7.11
N GLU A 145 11.86 11.33 -7.90
CA GLU A 145 12.12 11.39 -9.35
C GLU A 145 11.19 12.39 -10.04
N LYS A 146 9.91 12.40 -9.68
CA LYS A 146 8.92 13.32 -10.25
C LYS A 146 9.16 14.78 -9.83
N ALA A 147 9.84 15.00 -8.71
CA ALA A 147 10.18 16.33 -8.20
C ALA A 147 11.42 16.95 -8.90
N SER A 148 12.16 16.16 -9.64
CA SER A 148 13.40 16.57 -10.29
C SER A 148 13.14 17.29 -11.60
#